data_5ef4de0323aa9a35225313acf37ae802
#
_entry.id   5ef4de0323aa9a35225313acf37ae802
#
_cell.length_a   1.000
_cell.length_b   1.000
_cell.length_c   1.000
_cell.angle_alpha   90.00
_cell.angle_beta   90.00
_cell.angle_gamma   90.00
#
_symmetry.space_group_name_H-M   'P 1'
#
loop_
_entity.id
_entity.type
_entity.pdbx_description
1 polymer ?
#
loop_
_entity_poly.entity_id
_entity_poly.type
_entity_poly.pdbx_seq_one_letter_code
_entity_poly.pdbx_strand_id
1 'polypeptide(L)'
;LLTVPLIAAQGLLNVRPPELSVGVTVIAHGGASDYILVRPSDSPFAVTAAATTLSRSVKKETGVVLSQYTDKSLPKDKSSVKKQKFIRIGFPEDEDALSAALAFRDFAVFTDDGDLCVTAGNEKAYADAIEFIAEEYLRDGSFIVPNTPYVFHDTYRFENRTFFGTPLSDCALLYENAAGKALCNELSALIRENCGRAPHVSEAHNASSTADTYIRFGAGTGLSKAEYRITAENGGILLTSPTGEGLRAAYDLMYEALFSDSAKESLEKMNITGKLEKTAVYEKDIAYRAPLANTLYRLEKDKELRVAYFGGSVTVGYGASDTEKYSWRARTTAWLKEAFPDADITEINAAIGATGSYLGSFRTERDIVSQKPDLLFVEFAINDVYNGETIKSAELHYESIVRQVRKALPFCDIVAVFTTDSGRTASGGDYMQQKGHDAIAKLYDIPSVNIGRALTRSKNLSGTVNDEWKKYFTDIVHMTDEGYGEYASVIKEFLRNELLFSSGALLSEHTISAAKYAEADVSPRYEVASKDHLKGANGWRFDEGSFQNLPLTPYKGFLYTNEKENTLTYTFEGTELALFLGDYTAGTIRYSVDGGEEKSASRNSMNNPFVLAKELPNGKHTVTLSVVFSDKTS
;
A
#
# COMPACT_ATOMS: atom_id res chain seq x y z
N LEU A 1 18.13 -44.48 26.12
CA LEU A 1 18.82 -43.62 27.10
C LEU A 1 19.68 -42.62 26.34
N LEU A 2 19.05 -41.56 25.79
CA LEU A 2 19.73 -40.38 25.32
C LEU A 2 19.65 -39.36 26.46
N THR A 3 20.76 -39.20 27.16
CA THR A 3 20.97 -38.10 28.09
C THR A 3 21.11 -36.83 27.25
N VAL A 4 20.05 -36.02 27.20
CA VAL A 4 20.14 -34.64 26.77
C VAL A 4 20.85 -33.87 27.87
N PRO A 5 21.98 -33.19 27.62
CA PRO A 5 22.63 -32.42 28.68
C PRO A 5 21.73 -31.27 29.08
N LEU A 6 21.40 -31.21 30.34
CA LEU A 6 20.82 -30.07 31.02
C LEU A 6 21.85 -28.95 31.00
N ILE A 7 21.85 -28.10 29.97
CA ILE A 7 22.63 -26.85 29.98
C ILE A 7 21.82 -25.88 30.85
N ALA A 8 22.12 -25.86 32.11
CA ALA A 8 21.66 -24.82 32.99
C ALA A 8 22.17 -23.48 32.49
N ALA A 9 21.29 -22.58 32.07
CA ALA A 9 21.59 -21.18 31.91
C ALA A 9 22.06 -20.64 33.27
N GLN A 10 23.37 -20.53 33.43
CA GLN A 10 23.96 -19.91 34.63
C GLN A 10 23.68 -18.41 34.56
N GLY A 11 22.63 -17.97 35.19
CA GLY A 11 22.37 -16.56 35.39
C GLY A 11 20.95 -16.15 35.72
N LEU A 12 19.92 -16.96 35.42
CA LEU A 12 18.53 -16.55 35.57
C LEU A 12 17.70 -17.34 36.57
N LEU A 13 18.23 -18.39 37.19
CA LEU A 13 17.48 -19.16 38.20
C LEU A 13 18.34 -19.40 39.46
N ASN A 14 18.38 -18.40 40.36
CA ASN A 14 18.63 -18.65 41.79
C ASN A 14 17.33 -19.12 42.47
N VAL A 15 16.50 -19.87 41.77
CA VAL A 15 15.44 -20.66 42.41
C VAL A 15 16.04 -22.03 42.60
N ARG A 16 16.35 -22.37 43.87
CA ARG A 16 16.66 -23.76 44.28
C ARG A 16 15.57 -24.66 43.67
N PRO A 17 15.94 -25.70 42.90
CA PRO A 17 14.95 -26.70 42.53
C PRO A 17 14.36 -27.29 43.85
N PRO A 18 13.03 -27.40 43.96
CA PRO A 18 12.45 -28.15 45.07
C PRO A 18 12.98 -29.57 44.98
N GLU A 19 13.26 -30.17 46.17
CA GLU A 19 13.71 -31.56 46.28
C GLU A 19 12.76 -32.45 45.49
N LEU A 20 13.32 -33.22 44.56
CA LEU A 20 12.65 -34.07 43.60
C LEU A 20 11.78 -35.13 44.29
N SER A 21 10.52 -34.85 44.54
CA SER A 21 9.48 -35.86 44.45
C SER A 21 9.06 -35.90 42.96
N VAL A 22 9.45 -36.92 42.23
CA VAL A 22 9.07 -37.13 40.82
C VAL A 22 7.57 -37.44 40.78
N GLY A 23 6.74 -36.41 40.95
CA GLY A 23 5.31 -36.48 40.73
C GLY A 23 5.01 -36.36 39.22
N VAL A 24 3.97 -37.01 38.80
CA VAL A 24 3.41 -36.88 37.45
C VAL A 24 1.96 -36.44 37.54
N THR A 25 1.54 -35.65 36.58
CA THR A 25 0.14 -35.26 36.39
C THR A 25 -0.45 -36.09 35.26
N VAL A 26 -1.52 -36.81 35.52
CA VAL A 26 -2.25 -37.59 34.52
C VAL A 26 -3.34 -36.71 33.94
N ILE A 27 -3.21 -36.37 32.65
CA ILE A 27 -4.16 -35.54 31.91
C ILE A 27 -5.27 -36.41 31.29
N ALA A 28 -4.89 -37.55 30.68
CA ALA A 28 -5.84 -38.53 30.15
C ALA A 28 -5.28 -39.95 30.31
N HIS A 29 -6.14 -40.90 30.67
CA HIS A 29 -5.80 -42.32 30.77
C HIS A 29 -7.07 -43.17 30.69
N GLY A 30 -6.97 -44.36 30.09
CA GLY A 30 -8.08 -45.32 30.03
C GLY A 30 -9.33 -44.79 29.30
N GLY A 31 -9.20 -43.86 28.37
CA GLY A 31 -10.28 -43.24 27.62
C GLY A 31 -11.04 -42.15 28.39
N ALA A 32 -10.53 -41.66 29.52
CA ALA A 32 -11.15 -40.63 30.36
C ALA A 32 -10.18 -39.47 30.65
N SER A 33 -10.72 -38.26 30.83
CA SER A 33 -10.00 -37.06 31.27
C SER A 33 -10.94 -36.11 32.01
N ASP A 34 -10.42 -35.47 33.08
CA ASP A 34 -11.11 -34.40 33.82
C ASP A 34 -10.68 -33.00 33.28
N TYR A 35 -9.89 -32.94 32.20
CA TYR A 35 -9.34 -31.72 31.65
C TYR A 35 -10.17 -31.18 30.49
N ILE A 36 -10.28 -29.87 30.45
CA ILE A 36 -10.74 -29.13 29.28
C ILE A 36 -9.63 -28.24 28.78
N LEU A 37 -9.62 -27.97 27.48
CA LEU A 37 -8.65 -27.11 26.85
C LEU A 37 -9.18 -25.68 26.76
N VAL A 38 -8.39 -24.71 27.22
CA VAL A 38 -8.75 -23.29 27.27
C VAL A 38 -7.67 -22.44 26.60
N ARG A 39 -8.09 -21.42 25.86
CA ARG A 39 -7.22 -20.41 25.29
C ARG A 39 -7.85 -19.02 25.42
N PRO A 40 -7.10 -17.90 25.27
CA PRO A 40 -7.67 -16.56 25.20
C PRO A 40 -8.63 -16.42 24.02
N SER A 41 -9.70 -15.62 24.19
CA SER A 41 -10.71 -15.39 23.14
C SER A 41 -10.17 -14.58 21.96
N ASP A 42 -9.15 -13.77 22.18
CA ASP A 42 -8.43 -12.92 21.24
C ASP A 42 -7.08 -13.50 20.82
N SER A 43 -6.83 -14.79 21.11
CA SER A 43 -5.58 -15.44 20.77
C SER A 43 -5.31 -15.46 19.25
N PRO A 44 -4.05 -15.33 18.83
CA PRO A 44 -3.63 -15.47 17.45
C PRO A 44 -4.05 -16.81 16.83
N PHE A 45 -4.14 -16.86 15.50
CA PHE A 45 -4.48 -18.08 14.76
C PHE A 45 -3.60 -19.27 15.15
N ALA A 46 -2.30 -19.03 15.35
CA ALA A 46 -1.35 -20.08 15.72
C ALA A 46 -1.66 -20.75 17.06
N VAL A 47 -2.08 -20.00 18.08
CA VAL A 47 -2.52 -20.54 19.37
C VAL A 47 -3.78 -21.39 19.20
N THR A 48 -4.71 -20.94 18.38
CA THR A 48 -5.92 -21.71 18.04
C THR A 48 -5.58 -23.01 17.31
N ALA A 49 -4.63 -22.95 16.37
CA ALA A 49 -4.14 -24.10 15.63
C ALA A 49 -3.40 -25.09 16.56
N ALA A 50 -2.56 -24.59 17.47
CA ALA A 50 -1.87 -25.38 18.49
C ALA A 50 -2.85 -26.13 19.39
N ALA A 51 -3.86 -25.43 19.92
CA ALA A 51 -4.93 -26.02 20.74
C ALA A 51 -5.70 -27.13 19.99
N THR A 52 -6.03 -26.88 18.73
CA THR A 52 -6.71 -27.85 17.87
C THR A 52 -5.83 -29.07 17.59
N THR A 53 -4.55 -28.86 17.34
CA THR A 53 -3.57 -29.93 17.07
C THR A 53 -3.38 -30.78 18.30
N LEU A 54 -3.20 -30.19 19.51
CA LEU A 54 -3.11 -30.93 20.74
C LEU A 54 -4.35 -31.81 20.98
N SER A 55 -5.55 -31.24 20.87
CA SER A 55 -6.81 -31.99 21.04
C SER A 55 -6.91 -33.17 20.06
N ARG A 56 -6.45 -32.99 18.83
CA ARG A 56 -6.43 -34.06 17.81
C ARG A 56 -5.41 -35.15 18.16
N SER A 57 -4.23 -34.76 18.64
CA SER A 57 -3.17 -35.70 19.08
C SER A 57 -3.61 -36.51 20.30
N VAL A 58 -4.24 -35.87 21.30
CA VAL A 58 -4.80 -36.52 22.46
C VAL A 58 -5.88 -37.53 22.08
N LYS A 59 -6.81 -37.13 21.20
CA LYS A 59 -7.85 -38.05 20.69
C LYS A 59 -7.26 -39.25 19.98
N LYS A 60 -6.25 -39.05 19.17
CA LYS A 60 -5.58 -40.11 18.40
C LYS A 60 -4.92 -41.14 19.32
N GLU A 61 -4.23 -40.66 20.35
CA GLU A 61 -3.43 -41.52 21.24
C GLU A 61 -4.26 -42.14 22.34
N THR A 62 -5.17 -41.39 23.01
CA THR A 62 -5.86 -41.82 24.22
C THR A 62 -7.35 -42.14 24.00
N GLY A 63 -7.91 -41.86 22.85
CA GLY A 63 -9.34 -41.92 22.55
C GLY A 63 -10.19 -40.79 23.19
N VAL A 64 -9.59 -39.93 24.02
CA VAL A 64 -10.29 -38.83 24.70
C VAL A 64 -10.53 -37.65 23.77
N VAL A 65 -11.75 -37.13 23.77
CA VAL A 65 -12.10 -35.87 23.09
C VAL A 65 -12.10 -34.75 24.12
N LEU A 66 -11.08 -33.89 24.11
CA LEU A 66 -11.03 -32.71 24.97
C LEU A 66 -12.02 -31.64 24.46
N SER A 67 -12.88 -31.19 25.39
CA SER A 67 -13.72 -30.00 25.13
C SER A 67 -12.85 -28.75 25.07
N GLN A 68 -13.10 -27.89 24.08
CA GLN A 68 -12.31 -26.67 23.86
C GLN A 68 -13.15 -25.43 24.15
N TYR A 69 -12.61 -24.51 24.91
CA TYR A 69 -13.24 -23.24 25.27
C TYR A 69 -12.28 -22.07 25.09
N THR A 70 -12.84 -20.87 25.03
CA THR A 70 -12.08 -19.65 25.31
C THR A 70 -12.36 -19.20 26.75
N ASP A 71 -11.51 -18.31 27.27
CA ASP A 71 -11.70 -17.69 28.60
C ASP A 71 -13.10 -17.08 28.76
N LYS A 72 -13.67 -16.49 27.67
CA LYS A 72 -15.01 -15.89 27.69
C LYS A 72 -16.15 -16.87 27.46
N SER A 73 -15.87 -18.08 26.99
CA SER A 73 -16.89 -19.11 26.67
C SER A 73 -16.98 -20.24 27.70
N LEU A 74 -16.22 -20.15 28.80
CA LEU A 74 -16.29 -21.12 29.89
C LEU A 74 -17.71 -21.22 30.49
N PRO A 75 -18.21 -22.42 30.81
CA PRO A 75 -19.50 -22.61 31.48
C PRO A 75 -19.58 -21.83 32.79
N LYS A 76 -20.64 -21.03 32.96
CA LYS A 76 -20.85 -20.17 34.13
C LYS A 76 -21.28 -20.93 35.42
N ASP A 77 -21.47 -22.23 35.36
CA ASP A 77 -21.87 -23.02 36.51
C ASP A 77 -20.68 -23.23 37.44
N LYS A 78 -20.66 -22.42 38.51
CA LYS A 78 -19.59 -22.42 39.52
C LYS A 78 -19.47 -23.73 40.31
N SER A 79 -20.46 -24.61 40.29
CA SER A 79 -20.43 -25.88 41.03
C SER A 79 -19.69 -26.97 40.26
N SER A 80 -19.71 -26.96 38.96
CA SER A 80 -18.99 -27.92 38.10
C SER A 80 -17.54 -27.49 37.84
N VAL A 81 -17.24 -26.19 37.83
CA VAL A 81 -15.91 -25.62 37.55
C VAL A 81 -14.92 -25.88 38.69
N LYS A 82 -15.37 -26.04 39.94
CA LYS A 82 -14.47 -26.27 41.09
C LYS A 82 -13.74 -27.61 41.10
N LYS A 83 -14.12 -28.56 40.26
CA LYS A 83 -13.46 -29.87 40.10
C LYS A 83 -12.78 -30.04 38.74
N GLN A 84 -12.94 -29.06 37.83
CA GLN A 84 -12.43 -29.16 36.46
C GLN A 84 -11.01 -28.65 36.40
N LYS A 85 -10.13 -29.39 35.74
CA LYS A 85 -8.74 -29.02 35.49
C LYS A 85 -8.61 -28.51 34.04
N PHE A 86 -7.66 -27.65 33.82
CA PHE A 86 -7.48 -26.99 32.55
C PHE A 86 -6.17 -27.37 31.86
N ILE A 87 -6.21 -27.43 30.51
CA ILE A 87 -5.05 -27.32 29.66
C ILE A 87 -5.08 -25.90 29.09
N ARG A 88 -4.18 -25.05 29.56
CA ARG A 88 -4.11 -23.63 29.25
C ARG A 88 -3.05 -23.38 28.17
N ILE A 89 -3.44 -22.84 27.03
CA ILE A 89 -2.52 -22.54 25.93
C ILE A 89 -2.62 -21.06 25.58
N GLY A 90 -1.48 -20.36 25.62
CA GLY A 90 -1.40 -18.98 25.15
C GLY A 90 -1.87 -17.91 26.11
N PHE A 91 -1.82 -18.17 27.42
CA PHE A 91 -2.06 -17.15 28.44
C PHE A 91 -0.74 -16.49 28.86
N PRO A 92 -0.43 -15.28 28.37
CA PRO A 92 0.79 -14.54 28.72
C PRO A 92 0.71 -13.92 30.13
N GLU A 93 -0.50 -13.83 30.71
CA GLU A 93 -0.79 -13.12 31.97
C GLU A 93 -0.76 -14.02 33.22
N ASP A 94 -0.56 -15.30 33.07
CA ASP A 94 -0.22 -16.10 34.24
C ASP A 94 1.17 -15.62 34.67
N GLU A 95 1.22 -14.80 35.72
CA GLU A 95 2.36 -14.06 36.29
C GLU A 95 3.55 -14.95 36.69
N ASP A 96 3.75 -16.03 35.97
CA ASP A 96 4.84 -16.95 36.24
C ASP A 96 6.14 -16.38 35.67
N ALA A 97 7.16 -16.29 36.50
CA ALA A 97 8.50 -15.89 36.12
C ALA A 97 9.06 -16.66 34.89
N LEU A 98 8.50 -17.84 34.61
CA LEU A 98 8.82 -18.65 33.42
C LEU A 98 8.37 -18.00 32.13
N SER A 99 7.12 -17.54 32.03
CA SER A 99 6.61 -16.89 30.79
C SER A 99 7.35 -15.61 30.49
N ALA A 100 7.70 -14.82 31.49
CA ALA A 100 8.47 -13.58 31.34
C ALA A 100 9.95 -13.83 30.97
N ALA A 101 10.48 -15.02 31.24
CA ALA A 101 11.86 -15.37 30.95
C ALA A 101 12.08 -15.93 29.55
N LEU A 102 11.02 -16.34 28.84
CA LEU A 102 11.14 -16.94 27.49
C LEU A 102 11.64 -15.95 26.46
N ALA A 103 12.62 -16.39 25.69
CA ALA A 103 13.07 -15.69 24.50
C ALA A 103 12.14 -15.99 23.30
N PHE A 104 12.35 -15.34 22.16
CA PHE A 104 11.41 -15.31 21.03
C PHE A 104 11.00 -16.69 20.50
N ARG A 105 11.93 -17.66 20.43
CA ARG A 105 11.65 -19.02 19.93
C ARG A 105 11.57 -20.08 21.04
N ASP A 106 11.56 -19.64 22.30
CA ASP A 106 11.47 -20.53 23.44
C ASP A 106 10.02 -20.95 23.72
N PHE A 107 9.84 -22.07 24.39
CA PHE A 107 8.56 -22.47 24.96
C PHE A 107 8.73 -23.17 26.30
N ALA A 108 7.67 -23.17 27.07
CA ALA A 108 7.59 -23.92 28.33
C ALA A 108 6.31 -24.73 28.43
N VAL A 109 6.45 -25.93 29.03
CA VAL A 109 5.36 -26.83 29.37
C VAL A 109 5.50 -27.16 30.86
N PHE A 110 4.51 -26.79 31.65
CA PHE A 110 4.57 -26.96 33.11
C PHE A 110 3.19 -27.18 33.72
N THR A 111 3.15 -27.61 34.96
CA THR A 111 1.89 -27.75 35.72
C THR A 111 1.82 -26.69 36.80
N ASP A 112 0.66 -26.03 36.92
CA ASP A 112 0.37 -25.06 37.98
C ASP A 112 -0.99 -25.36 38.61
N ASP A 113 -1.02 -25.53 39.94
CA ASP A 113 -2.20 -25.96 40.75
C ASP A 113 -3.02 -27.10 40.11
N GLY A 114 -2.33 -28.00 39.39
CA GLY A 114 -2.90 -29.14 38.72
C GLY A 114 -3.42 -28.88 37.30
N ASP A 115 -3.33 -27.67 36.80
CA ASP A 115 -3.55 -27.32 35.39
C ASP A 115 -2.26 -27.59 34.60
N LEU A 116 -2.41 -27.92 33.30
CA LEU A 116 -1.30 -27.97 32.37
C LEU A 116 -1.21 -26.63 31.63
N CYS A 117 -0.06 -25.98 31.71
CA CYS A 117 0.21 -24.71 31.07
C CYS A 117 1.21 -24.87 29.92
N VAL A 118 0.89 -24.26 28.76
CA VAL A 118 1.77 -24.18 27.57
C VAL A 118 1.91 -22.72 27.18
N THR A 119 3.14 -22.21 27.26
CA THR A 119 3.48 -20.84 26.90
C THR A 119 4.67 -20.83 25.95
N ALA A 120 4.75 -19.82 25.06
CA ALA A 120 5.82 -19.71 24.07
C ALA A 120 6.09 -18.25 23.68
N GLY A 121 7.32 -17.97 23.26
CA GLY A 121 7.75 -16.62 22.88
C GLY A 121 7.23 -16.13 21.52
N ASN A 122 6.77 -17.03 20.63
CA ASN A 122 6.16 -16.68 19.35
C ASN A 122 5.17 -17.77 18.88
N GLU A 123 4.48 -17.47 17.75
CA GLU A 123 3.47 -18.35 17.16
C GLU A 123 4.01 -19.72 16.75
N LYS A 124 5.22 -19.79 16.18
CA LYS A 124 5.83 -21.05 15.74
C LYS A 124 6.22 -21.90 16.95
N ALA A 125 6.75 -21.30 18.00
CA ALA A 125 7.16 -22.00 19.21
C ALA A 125 5.97 -22.68 19.93
N TYR A 126 4.72 -22.20 19.76
CA TYR A 126 3.54 -22.94 20.19
C TYR A 126 3.35 -24.24 19.43
N ALA A 127 3.60 -24.27 18.12
CA ALA A 127 3.51 -25.49 17.34
C ALA A 127 4.59 -26.50 17.79
N ASP A 128 5.82 -26.00 18.00
CA ASP A 128 6.95 -26.79 18.47
C ASP A 128 6.68 -27.37 19.87
N ALA A 129 6.06 -26.59 20.77
CA ALA A 129 5.62 -27.07 22.10
C ALA A 129 4.58 -28.20 22.02
N ILE A 130 3.64 -28.10 21.09
CA ILE A 130 2.61 -29.15 20.92
C ILE A 130 3.22 -30.40 20.27
N GLU A 131 4.16 -30.26 19.36
CA GLU A 131 4.90 -31.39 18.80
C GLU A 131 5.70 -32.10 19.88
N PHE A 132 6.41 -31.35 20.72
CA PHE A 132 7.11 -31.90 21.91
C PHE A 132 6.17 -32.67 22.85
N ILE A 133 5.00 -32.08 23.18
CA ILE A 133 4.00 -32.76 24.02
C ILE A 133 3.55 -34.07 23.36
N ALA A 134 3.31 -34.04 22.06
CA ALA A 134 2.83 -35.20 21.31
C ALA A 134 3.88 -36.32 21.27
N GLU A 135 5.15 -36.00 21.20
CA GLU A 135 6.25 -36.96 21.12
C GLU A 135 6.64 -37.49 22.51
N GLU A 136 6.66 -36.63 23.52
CA GLU A 136 7.22 -36.98 24.81
C GLU A 136 6.18 -37.41 25.85
N TYR A 137 4.97 -36.84 25.80
CA TYR A 137 3.97 -37.01 26.89
C TYR A 137 2.71 -37.77 26.47
N LEU A 138 2.52 -38.04 25.17
CA LEU A 138 1.42 -38.85 24.65
C LEU A 138 1.94 -40.23 24.26
N ARG A 139 1.80 -41.23 25.16
CA ARG A 139 2.33 -42.58 24.93
C ARG A 139 1.42 -43.63 25.59
N ASP A 140 1.40 -44.81 24.97
CA ASP A 140 0.73 -46.00 25.53
C ASP A 140 -0.74 -45.74 25.95
N GLY A 141 -1.49 -45.04 25.12
CA GLY A 141 -2.87 -44.70 25.36
C GLY A 141 -3.10 -43.70 26.51
N SER A 142 -2.06 -42.98 26.90
CA SER A 142 -2.09 -42.05 28.05
C SER A 142 -1.49 -40.69 27.68
N PHE A 143 -1.94 -39.64 28.39
CA PHE A 143 -1.33 -38.32 28.39
C PHE A 143 -0.85 -38.02 29.82
N ILE A 144 0.45 -38.13 30.05
CA ILE A 144 1.08 -37.97 31.36
C ILE A 144 2.20 -36.94 31.25
N VAL A 145 2.15 -35.92 32.11
CA VAL A 145 3.13 -34.82 32.15
C VAL A 145 3.91 -34.87 33.45
N PRO A 146 5.24 -34.75 33.44
CA PRO A 146 6.04 -34.58 34.66
C PRO A 146 5.67 -33.26 35.35
N ASN A 147 5.64 -33.26 36.69
CA ASN A 147 5.40 -32.04 37.47
C ASN A 147 6.60 -31.07 37.42
N THR A 148 7.75 -31.55 36.98
CA THR A 148 8.92 -30.68 36.73
C THR A 148 8.71 -29.89 35.45
N PRO A 149 8.77 -28.55 35.49
CA PRO A 149 8.67 -27.74 34.30
C PRO A 149 9.69 -28.15 33.24
N TYR A 150 9.24 -28.21 31.98
CA TYR A 150 10.13 -28.32 30.84
C TYR A 150 10.20 -26.96 30.16
N VAL A 151 11.42 -26.45 29.95
CA VAL A 151 11.69 -25.22 29.25
C VAL A 151 12.63 -25.53 28.08
N PHE A 152 12.17 -25.26 26.89
CA PHE A 152 13.01 -25.30 25.71
C PHE A 152 13.61 -23.91 25.47
N HIS A 153 14.93 -23.84 25.35
CA HIS A 153 15.67 -22.65 24.96
C HIS A 153 16.31 -22.90 23.61
N ASP A 154 15.93 -22.07 22.64
CA ASP A 154 16.58 -22.08 21.32
C ASP A 154 17.94 -21.34 21.38
N THR A 155 18.78 -21.61 20.39
CA THR A 155 20.07 -20.94 20.26
C THR A 155 19.96 -19.76 19.29
N TYR A 156 20.50 -18.61 19.71
CA TYR A 156 20.48 -17.40 18.89
C TYR A 156 21.91 -17.06 18.46
N ARG A 157 22.07 -16.75 17.14
CA ARG A 157 23.39 -16.50 16.54
C ARG A 157 24.17 -15.40 17.26
N PHE A 158 23.46 -14.38 17.76
CA PHE A 158 24.04 -13.20 18.38
C PHE A 158 23.52 -12.97 19.82
N GLU A 159 23.14 -14.02 20.53
CA GLU A 159 22.60 -13.94 21.90
C GLU A 159 23.47 -13.10 22.85
N ASN A 160 24.79 -13.26 22.76
CA ASN A 160 25.75 -12.57 23.61
C ASN A 160 26.36 -11.31 22.93
N ARG A 161 25.75 -10.82 21.83
CA ARG A 161 26.24 -9.62 21.17
C ARG A 161 26.02 -8.40 22.05
N THR A 162 27.09 -7.66 22.31
CA THR A 162 27.04 -6.39 23.05
C THR A 162 27.35 -5.22 22.14
N PHE A 163 26.81 -4.06 22.47
CA PHE A 163 27.04 -2.77 21.86
C PHE A 163 27.33 -1.76 22.98
N PHE A 164 28.47 -1.09 22.94
CA PHE A 164 29.00 -0.30 24.06
C PHE A 164 28.95 -1.02 25.43
N GLY A 165 29.19 -2.32 25.43
CA GLY A 165 29.16 -3.15 26.64
C GLY A 165 27.77 -3.60 27.10
N THR A 166 26.69 -3.10 26.53
CA THR A 166 25.30 -3.48 26.82
C THR A 166 24.86 -4.59 25.86
N PRO A 167 24.12 -5.63 26.31
CA PRO A 167 23.49 -6.58 25.40
C PRO A 167 22.64 -5.87 24.34
N LEU A 168 22.72 -6.30 23.08
CA LEU A 168 22.03 -5.63 21.98
C LEU A 168 20.51 -5.59 22.18
N SER A 169 19.95 -6.61 22.83
CA SER A 169 18.52 -6.67 23.21
C SER A 169 18.11 -5.64 24.28
N ASP A 170 19.06 -5.08 25.01
CA ASP A 170 18.82 -4.14 26.11
C ASP A 170 19.12 -2.69 25.72
N CYS A 171 19.62 -2.46 24.48
CA CYS A 171 19.81 -1.13 23.92
C CYS A 171 18.47 -0.44 23.65
N ALA A 172 18.41 0.88 23.76
CA ALA A 172 17.24 1.64 23.33
C ALA A 172 17.30 1.95 21.82
N LEU A 173 16.20 1.75 21.11
CA LEU A 173 16.02 2.20 19.74
C LEU A 173 15.17 3.47 19.73
N LEU A 174 15.76 4.59 19.30
CA LEU A 174 15.16 5.91 19.40
C LEU A 174 14.89 6.49 18.00
N TYR A 175 13.76 7.15 17.82
CA TYR A 175 13.41 7.81 16.56
C TYR A 175 12.87 9.22 16.75
N GLU A 176 13.06 10.07 15.74
CA GLU A 176 12.56 11.45 15.70
C GLU A 176 11.40 11.65 14.70
N ASN A 177 11.24 10.75 13.73
CA ASN A 177 10.24 10.85 12.68
C ASN A 177 9.72 9.47 12.23
N ALA A 178 8.76 9.46 11.31
CA ALA A 178 8.09 8.24 10.83
C ALA A 178 9.06 7.26 10.14
N ALA A 179 10.04 7.76 9.35
CA ALA A 179 11.04 6.90 8.71
C ALA A 179 11.95 6.23 9.75
N GLY A 180 12.42 7.00 10.73
CA GLY A 180 13.20 6.47 11.85
C GLY A 180 12.41 5.43 12.66
N LYS A 181 11.11 5.67 12.89
CA LYS A 181 10.23 4.69 13.56
C LYS A 181 10.14 3.37 12.81
N ALA A 182 9.99 3.41 11.49
CA ALA A 182 9.93 2.21 10.67
C ALA A 182 11.24 1.41 10.76
N LEU A 183 12.40 2.09 10.71
CA LEU A 183 13.72 1.47 10.85
C LEU A 183 13.96 0.90 12.25
N CYS A 184 13.52 1.59 13.31
CA CYS A 184 13.57 1.07 14.67
C CYS A 184 12.76 -0.22 14.82
N ASN A 185 11.55 -0.26 14.27
CA ASN A 185 10.70 -1.45 14.34
C ASN A 185 11.31 -2.64 13.57
N GLU A 186 11.88 -2.37 12.38
CA GLU A 186 12.59 -3.38 11.59
C GLU A 186 13.81 -3.92 12.36
N LEU A 187 14.64 -3.03 12.89
CA LEU A 187 15.82 -3.41 13.67
C LEU A 187 15.44 -4.18 14.95
N SER A 188 14.39 -3.75 15.64
CA SER A 188 13.88 -4.44 16.82
C SER A 188 13.46 -5.87 16.51
N ALA A 189 12.76 -6.10 15.39
CA ALA A 189 12.39 -7.43 14.95
C ALA A 189 13.62 -8.30 14.64
N LEU A 190 14.60 -7.74 13.92
CA LEU A 190 15.83 -8.44 13.57
C LEU A 190 16.68 -8.78 14.80
N ILE A 191 16.78 -7.85 15.76
CA ILE A 191 17.48 -8.11 17.02
C ILE A 191 16.76 -9.23 17.79
N ARG A 192 15.42 -9.18 17.88
CA ARG A 192 14.64 -10.25 18.51
C ARG A 192 14.90 -11.62 17.88
N GLU A 193 14.93 -11.70 16.55
CA GLU A 193 15.18 -12.95 15.84
C GLU A 193 16.60 -13.49 16.05
N ASN A 194 17.59 -12.62 16.17
CA ASN A 194 19.01 -12.99 16.26
C ASN A 194 19.57 -13.03 17.68
N CYS A 195 18.95 -12.33 18.63
CA CYS A 195 19.39 -12.26 20.03
C CYS A 195 18.36 -12.82 21.03
N GLY A 196 17.17 -13.22 20.56
CA GLY A 196 16.11 -13.81 21.36
C GLY A 196 15.17 -12.82 22.04
N ARG A 197 15.53 -11.53 22.18
CA ARG A 197 14.71 -10.49 22.80
C ARG A 197 14.71 -9.22 21.97
N ALA A 198 13.59 -8.49 22.02
CA ALA A 198 13.43 -7.22 21.34
C ALA A 198 13.94 -6.07 22.22
N PRO A 199 14.71 -5.13 21.67
CA PRO A 199 15.04 -3.89 22.36
C PRO A 199 13.81 -2.97 22.47
N HIS A 200 13.86 -2.03 23.40
CA HIS A 200 12.81 -1.04 23.59
C HIS A 200 12.84 0.01 22.47
N VAL A 201 11.68 0.27 21.85
CA VAL A 201 11.52 1.30 20.82
C VAL A 201 10.72 2.47 21.38
N SER A 202 11.26 3.70 21.29
CA SER A 202 10.57 4.90 21.75
C SER A 202 10.95 6.14 20.95
N GLU A 203 10.11 7.18 21.05
CA GLU A 203 10.38 8.48 20.47
C GLU A 203 11.47 9.21 21.27
N ALA A 204 12.42 9.85 20.57
CA ALA A 204 13.64 10.37 21.18
C ALA A 204 13.41 11.44 22.27
N HIS A 205 12.34 12.24 22.17
CA HIS A 205 11.98 13.24 23.16
C HIS A 205 11.19 12.69 24.35
N ASN A 206 10.63 11.48 24.23
CA ASN A 206 9.92 10.78 25.30
C ASN A 206 10.83 9.82 26.08
N ALA A 207 12.01 9.53 25.54
CA ALA A 207 12.97 8.71 26.26
C ALA A 207 13.48 9.50 27.46
N SER A 208 13.06 9.11 28.66
CA SER A 208 13.78 9.50 29.87
C SER A 208 15.24 9.11 29.64
N SER A 209 16.17 10.03 29.87
CA SER A 209 17.61 9.98 29.57
C SER A 209 18.39 8.88 30.34
N THR A 210 17.80 7.72 30.57
CA THR A 210 18.33 6.65 31.41
C THR A 210 18.82 5.42 30.64
N ALA A 211 18.66 5.38 29.31
CA ALA A 211 19.31 4.34 28.52
C ALA A 211 20.78 4.71 28.29
N ASP A 212 21.67 4.02 28.99
CA ASP A 212 23.12 4.23 28.84
C ASP A 212 23.62 3.88 27.43
N THR A 213 22.84 3.08 26.67
CA THR A 213 23.20 2.64 25.32
C THR A 213 22.00 2.72 24.37
N TYR A 214 22.21 3.35 23.20
CA TYR A 214 21.12 3.58 22.24
C TYR A 214 21.58 3.56 20.77
N ILE A 215 20.61 3.27 19.87
CA ILE A 215 20.69 3.52 18.44
C ILE A 215 19.58 4.52 18.11
N ARG A 216 19.92 5.68 17.57
CA ARG A 216 18.98 6.78 17.33
C ARG A 216 18.92 7.15 15.85
N PHE A 217 17.72 7.28 15.34
CA PHE A 217 17.43 7.75 13.99
C PHE A 217 16.84 9.15 14.04
N GLY A 218 17.55 10.12 13.47
CA GLY A 218 17.22 11.53 13.61
C GLY A 218 17.23 12.31 12.30
N ALA A 219 16.72 13.54 12.39
CA ALA A 219 16.74 14.49 11.29
C ALA A 219 18.19 14.93 10.98
N GLY A 220 18.51 15.06 9.71
CA GLY A 220 19.85 15.41 9.24
C GLY A 220 20.08 16.91 9.13
N THR A 221 19.99 17.64 10.23
CA THR A 221 20.24 19.08 10.22
C THR A 221 21.63 19.42 9.66
N GLY A 222 21.67 20.30 8.66
CA GLY A 222 22.91 20.74 8.00
C GLY A 222 23.46 19.77 6.94
N LEU A 223 22.75 18.67 6.65
CA LEU A 223 23.05 17.77 5.52
C LEU A 223 22.21 18.16 4.29
N SER A 224 22.71 17.86 3.09
CA SER A 224 21.90 17.90 1.87
C SER A 224 20.94 16.70 1.83
N LYS A 225 19.87 16.77 1.02
CA LYS A 225 18.86 15.69 0.88
C LYS A 225 19.43 14.33 0.49
N ALA A 226 20.53 14.34 -0.26
CA ALA A 226 21.22 13.12 -0.68
C ALA A 226 22.28 12.66 0.31
N GLU A 227 22.48 13.33 1.43
CA GLU A 227 23.51 12.99 2.41
C GLU A 227 22.92 12.30 3.65
N TYR A 228 23.73 11.44 4.24
CA TYR A 228 23.45 10.83 5.53
C TYR A 228 24.72 10.82 6.37
N ARG A 229 24.54 10.72 7.68
CA ARG A 229 25.65 10.63 8.62
C ARG A 229 25.39 9.56 9.66
N ILE A 230 26.46 8.84 10.01
CA ILE A 230 26.50 7.88 11.11
C ILE A 230 27.59 8.39 12.06
N THR A 231 27.24 8.65 13.32
CA THR A 231 28.17 9.17 14.32
C THR A 231 28.07 8.34 15.59
N ALA A 232 29.20 7.74 16.01
CA ALA A 232 29.30 7.14 17.34
C ALA A 232 29.42 8.26 18.38
N GLU A 233 28.64 8.16 19.42
CA GLU A 233 28.60 9.06 20.56
C GLU A 233 28.88 8.28 21.85
N ASN A 234 28.98 8.95 23.00
CA ASN A 234 29.16 8.26 24.29
C ASN A 234 27.94 7.40 24.59
N GLY A 235 28.11 6.09 24.51
CA GLY A 235 27.07 5.10 24.79
C GLY A 235 26.14 4.79 23.63
N GLY A 236 26.27 5.42 22.44
CA GLY A 236 25.33 5.18 21.37
C GLY A 236 25.83 5.49 19.97
N ILE A 237 24.94 5.32 19.00
CA ILE A 237 25.14 5.68 17.61
C ILE A 237 23.95 6.49 17.09
N LEU A 238 24.25 7.57 16.40
CA LEU A 238 23.28 8.46 15.79
C LEU A 238 23.34 8.32 14.26
N LEU A 239 22.22 7.96 13.64
CA LEU A 239 22.02 7.94 12.20
C LEU A 239 21.14 9.13 11.84
N THR A 240 21.60 10.00 10.94
CA THR A 240 20.87 11.20 10.54
C THR A 240 20.84 11.38 9.04
N SER A 241 19.69 11.81 8.53
CA SER A 241 19.51 12.29 7.16
C SER A 241 18.27 13.17 7.07
N PRO A 242 18.23 14.16 6.16
CA PRO A 242 17.01 14.92 5.86
C PRO A 242 15.92 14.08 5.15
N THR A 243 16.25 12.88 4.66
CA THR A 243 15.34 12.02 3.89
C THR A 243 15.31 10.60 4.40
N GLY A 244 14.19 9.92 4.21
CA GLY A 244 14.05 8.51 4.57
C GLY A 244 15.00 7.59 3.81
N GLU A 245 15.31 7.90 2.53
CA GLU A 245 16.30 7.12 1.76
C GLU A 245 17.72 7.26 2.32
N GLY A 246 18.10 8.45 2.75
CA GLY A 246 19.40 8.65 3.41
C GLY A 246 19.47 7.94 4.76
N LEU A 247 18.38 7.96 5.56
CA LEU A 247 18.31 7.17 6.78
C LEU A 247 18.40 5.66 6.50
N ARG A 248 17.75 5.17 5.44
CA ARG A 248 17.85 3.76 5.01
C ARG A 248 19.30 3.41 4.65
N ALA A 249 19.98 4.23 3.86
CA ALA A 249 21.38 3.99 3.50
C ALA A 249 22.31 3.97 4.72
N ALA A 250 22.08 4.86 5.68
CA ALA A 250 22.81 4.84 6.96
C ALA A 250 22.52 3.57 7.76
N TYR A 251 21.25 3.16 7.81
CA TYR A 251 20.80 1.93 8.46
C TYR A 251 21.45 0.69 7.86
N ASP A 252 21.47 0.55 6.54
CA ASP A 252 22.02 -0.62 5.85
C ASP A 252 23.53 -0.78 6.17
N LEU A 253 24.28 0.31 6.17
CA LEU A 253 25.71 0.29 6.58
C LEU A 253 25.89 -0.07 8.04
N MET A 254 25.07 0.49 8.93
CA MET A 254 25.11 0.15 10.35
C MET A 254 24.70 -1.31 10.58
N TYR A 255 23.67 -1.78 9.91
CA TYR A 255 23.16 -3.15 10.02
C TYR A 255 24.23 -4.18 9.62
N GLU A 256 24.89 -3.98 8.48
CA GLU A 256 26.01 -4.84 8.07
C GLU A 256 27.11 -4.92 9.13
N ALA A 257 27.45 -3.78 9.72
CA ALA A 257 28.46 -3.74 10.78
C ALA A 257 27.97 -4.36 12.10
N LEU A 258 26.67 -4.21 12.45
CA LEU A 258 26.09 -4.71 13.69
C LEU A 258 26.02 -6.25 13.73
N PHE A 259 25.71 -6.87 12.60
CA PHE A 259 25.53 -8.32 12.46
C PHE A 259 26.69 -9.04 11.74
N SER A 260 27.80 -8.35 11.46
CA SER A 260 29.03 -8.96 10.96
C SER A 260 29.86 -9.54 12.10
N ASP A 261 30.49 -10.69 11.87
CA ASP A 261 31.38 -11.29 12.85
C ASP A 261 32.71 -10.53 13.01
N SER A 262 33.07 -9.66 12.06
CA SER A 262 34.35 -8.95 12.00
C SER A 262 34.29 -7.46 12.40
N ALA A 263 33.12 -6.87 12.61
CA ALA A 263 32.95 -5.42 12.62
C ALA A 263 32.67 -4.77 13.99
N LYS A 264 32.70 -5.51 15.10
CA LYS A 264 32.31 -5.01 16.42
C LYS A 264 33.06 -3.73 16.86
N GLU A 265 34.39 -3.67 16.60
CA GLU A 265 35.17 -2.51 17.01
C GLU A 265 34.98 -1.27 16.11
N SER A 266 34.41 -1.45 14.91
CA SER A 266 34.19 -0.37 13.94
C SER A 266 32.98 0.49 14.24
N LEU A 267 31.87 -0.10 14.76
CA LEU A 267 30.63 0.59 15.07
C LEU A 267 30.81 1.66 16.16
N GLU A 268 31.45 1.30 17.26
CA GLU A 268 31.66 2.18 18.42
C GLU A 268 32.59 3.37 18.13
N LYS A 269 33.20 3.40 16.96
CA LYS A 269 34.09 4.49 16.47
C LYS A 269 33.62 5.07 15.14
N MET A 270 32.41 4.65 14.65
CA MET A 270 31.95 5.04 13.34
C MET A 270 31.65 6.53 13.26
N ASN A 271 32.26 7.19 12.28
CA ASN A 271 31.98 8.58 11.95
C ASN A 271 32.06 8.73 10.43
N ILE A 272 30.93 8.49 9.79
CA ILE A 272 30.78 8.44 8.34
C ILE A 272 29.80 9.50 7.89
N THR A 273 30.17 10.29 6.89
CA THR A 273 29.20 11.05 6.08
C THR A 273 29.19 10.42 4.70
N GLY A 274 28.06 9.85 4.33
CA GLY A 274 27.83 9.23 3.04
C GLY A 274 26.89 10.05 2.18
N LYS A 275 26.81 9.70 0.90
CA LYS A 275 25.97 10.36 -0.08
C LYS A 275 25.30 9.34 -0.97
N LEU A 276 23.99 9.53 -1.19
CA LEU A 276 23.25 8.78 -2.20
C LEU A 276 23.77 9.14 -3.59
N GLU A 277 23.69 8.20 -4.52
CA GLU A 277 24.01 8.42 -5.92
C GLU A 277 22.74 8.49 -6.75
N LYS A 278 22.75 9.27 -7.84
CA LYS A 278 21.69 9.24 -8.83
C LYS A 278 21.61 7.85 -9.46
N THR A 279 20.38 7.41 -9.73
CA THR A 279 20.15 6.18 -10.49
C THR A 279 19.85 6.53 -11.95
N ALA A 280 20.27 5.65 -12.87
CA ALA A 280 20.12 5.85 -14.31
C ALA A 280 19.63 4.60 -15.03
N VAL A 281 18.93 3.72 -14.33
CA VAL A 281 18.39 2.47 -14.89
C VAL A 281 17.38 2.76 -16.00
N TYR A 282 16.57 3.80 -15.80
CA TYR A 282 15.48 4.19 -16.68
C TYR A 282 15.72 5.52 -17.40
N GLU A 283 16.94 6.05 -17.40
CA GLU A 283 17.29 7.34 -17.98
C GLU A 283 16.78 7.54 -19.42
N LYS A 284 16.83 6.49 -20.25
CA LYS A 284 16.36 6.52 -21.65
C LYS A 284 14.84 6.63 -21.80
N ASP A 285 14.10 6.40 -20.73
CA ASP A 285 12.64 6.38 -20.70
C ASP A 285 12.05 7.58 -19.96
N ILE A 286 12.93 8.45 -19.44
CA ILE A 286 12.59 9.66 -18.71
C ILE A 286 13.08 10.87 -19.49
N ALA A 287 12.18 11.80 -19.77
CA ALA A 287 12.55 13.10 -20.30
C ALA A 287 12.52 14.15 -19.18
N TYR A 288 13.68 14.41 -18.64
CA TYR A 288 13.89 15.52 -17.70
C TYR A 288 13.76 16.84 -18.45
N ARG A 289 12.75 17.66 -18.08
CA ARG A 289 12.49 18.99 -18.63
C ARG A 289 12.51 20.02 -17.50
N ALA A 290 11.45 20.80 -17.30
CA ALA A 290 11.41 21.68 -16.13
C ALA A 290 11.53 20.86 -14.83
N PRO A 291 12.35 21.30 -13.86
CA PRO A 291 12.49 20.63 -12.60
C PRO A 291 11.21 20.75 -11.75
N LEU A 292 10.99 19.80 -10.86
CA LEU A 292 9.87 19.82 -9.90
C LEU A 292 10.18 20.75 -8.71
N ALA A 293 10.53 22.01 -9.00
CA ALA A 293 10.99 22.97 -8.00
C ALA A 293 9.89 23.39 -7.02
N ASN A 294 8.64 23.52 -7.51
CA ASN A 294 7.49 23.86 -6.68
C ASN A 294 7.12 22.70 -5.74
N THR A 295 7.09 21.49 -6.26
CA THR A 295 6.89 20.27 -5.44
C THR A 295 7.95 20.18 -4.34
N LEU A 296 9.21 20.42 -4.68
CA LEU A 296 10.31 20.42 -3.73
C LEU A 296 10.13 21.51 -2.66
N TYR A 297 9.69 22.71 -3.07
CA TYR A 297 9.38 23.79 -2.13
C TYR A 297 8.29 23.38 -1.14
N ARG A 298 7.19 22.78 -1.62
CA ARG A 298 6.11 22.28 -0.75
C ARG A 298 6.62 21.27 0.27
N LEU A 299 7.41 20.31 -0.17
CA LEU A 299 7.99 19.27 0.70
C LEU A 299 8.97 19.84 1.73
N GLU A 300 9.83 20.80 1.34
CA GLU A 300 10.87 21.31 2.24
C GLU A 300 10.45 22.47 3.13
N LYS A 301 9.62 23.37 2.62
CA LYS A 301 9.26 24.63 3.31
C LYS A 301 7.90 24.57 3.95
N ASP A 302 6.90 24.16 3.18
CA ASP A 302 5.53 24.11 3.68
C ASP A 302 5.27 22.84 4.50
N LYS A 303 6.07 21.79 4.27
CA LYS A 303 5.90 20.46 4.87
C LYS A 303 4.53 19.85 4.55
N GLU A 304 3.97 20.22 3.40
CA GLU A 304 2.70 19.71 2.89
C GLU A 304 2.82 19.49 1.39
N LEU A 305 2.22 18.40 0.88
CA LEU A 305 2.12 18.13 -0.55
C LEU A 305 0.80 17.47 -0.89
N ARG A 306 0.11 18.02 -1.87
CA ARG A 306 -1.09 17.42 -2.47
C ARG A 306 -0.71 16.84 -3.83
N VAL A 307 -0.67 15.52 -3.93
CA VAL A 307 -0.31 14.81 -5.17
C VAL A 307 -1.56 14.22 -5.82
N ALA A 308 -1.81 14.58 -7.08
CA ALA A 308 -2.95 14.10 -7.84
C ALA A 308 -2.54 13.15 -8.97
N TYR A 309 -3.37 12.14 -9.21
CA TYR A 309 -3.22 11.15 -10.26
C TYR A 309 -4.45 11.20 -11.16
N PHE A 310 -4.26 11.62 -12.41
CA PHE A 310 -5.31 11.89 -13.38
C PHE A 310 -5.16 10.98 -14.59
N GLY A 311 -6.03 10.00 -14.74
CA GLY A 311 -5.87 8.99 -15.78
C GLY A 311 -7.03 8.02 -15.90
N GLY A 312 -6.75 6.88 -16.53
CA GLY A 312 -7.67 5.79 -16.76
C GLY A 312 -7.59 4.67 -15.72
N SER A 313 -8.01 3.45 -16.12
CA SER A 313 -8.03 2.26 -15.25
C SER A 313 -6.65 1.83 -14.77
N VAL A 314 -5.60 2.05 -15.57
CA VAL A 314 -4.22 1.75 -15.17
C VAL A 314 -3.78 2.67 -14.03
N THR A 315 -4.23 3.92 -14.02
CA THR A 315 -4.00 4.85 -12.93
C THR A 315 -4.86 4.54 -11.71
N VAL A 316 -6.11 4.08 -11.87
CA VAL A 316 -6.90 3.50 -10.76
C VAL A 316 -6.16 2.34 -10.11
N GLY A 317 -5.47 1.51 -10.91
CA GLY A 317 -4.76 0.32 -10.47
C GLY A 317 -5.53 -0.99 -10.70
N TYR A 318 -6.43 -1.04 -11.71
CA TYR A 318 -7.15 -2.28 -12.02
C TYR A 318 -6.17 -3.40 -12.34
N GLY A 319 -6.48 -4.61 -11.85
CA GLY A 319 -5.62 -5.78 -11.91
C GLY A 319 -4.76 -5.97 -10.65
N ALA A 320 -4.51 -4.93 -9.86
CA ALA A 320 -3.88 -5.08 -8.54
C ALA A 320 -4.81 -5.80 -7.56
N SER A 321 -4.22 -6.59 -6.66
CA SER A 321 -4.97 -7.28 -5.60
C SER A 321 -5.59 -6.30 -4.58
N ASP A 322 -4.96 -5.14 -4.40
CA ASP A 322 -5.45 -4.01 -3.63
C ASP A 322 -4.96 -2.72 -4.32
N THR A 323 -5.89 -1.96 -4.91
CA THR A 323 -5.59 -0.74 -5.66
C THR A 323 -5.01 0.38 -4.81
N GLU A 324 -5.40 0.45 -3.53
CA GLU A 324 -4.92 1.47 -2.60
C GLU A 324 -3.55 1.14 -2.00
N LYS A 325 -3.03 -0.04 -2.28
CA LYS A 325 -1.73 -0.49 -1.80
C LYS A 325 -0.74 -0.78 -2.93
N TYR A 326 -1.18 -1.45 -3.98
CA TYR A 326 -0.29 -2.02 -4.98
C TYR A 326 -0.32 -1.31 -6.34
N SER A 327 -1.26 -0.38 -6.60
CA SER A 327 -1.21 0.44 -7.81
C SER A 327 0.07 1.30 -7.86
N TRP A 328 0.49 1.70 -9.06
CA TRP A 328 1.67 2.56 -9.21
C TRP A 328 1.51 3.90 -8.49
N ARG A 329 0.29 4.50 -8.46
CA ARG A 329 0.01 5.74 -7.74
C ARG A 329 0.18 5.57 -6.22
N ALA A 330 -0.42 4.52 -5.64
CA ALA A 330 -0.35 4.26 -4.21
C ALA A 330 1.10 4.01 -3.76
N ARG A 331 1.86 3.23 -4.54
CA ARG A 331 3.30 2.99 -4.29
C ARG A 331 4.14 4.26 -4.44
N THR A 332 3.80 5.13 -5.39
CA THR A 332 4.47 6.44 -5.57
C THR A 332 4.20 7.34 -4.37
N THR A 333 2.95 7.44 -3.93
CA THR A 333 2.59 8.22 -2.72
C THR A 333 3.26 7.65 -1.46
N ALA A 334 3.29 6.32 -1.32
CA ALA A 334 3.96 5.67 -0.19
C ALA A 334 5.47 6.01 -0.17
N TRP A 335 6.13 5.96 -1.33
CA TRP A 335 7.54 6.35 -1.43
C TRP A 335 7.76 7.84 -1.10
N LEU A 336 6.90 8.75 -1.56
CA LEU A 336 6.99 10.17 -1.20
C LEU A 336 6.92 10.36 0.31
N LYS A 337 6.00 9.67 1.00
CA LYS A 337 5.88 9.70 2.46
C LYS A 337 7.12 9.13 3.17
N GLU A 338 7.70 8.07 2.62
CA GLU A 338 8.94 7.49 3.14
C GLU A 338 10.14 8.43 2.91
N ALA A 339 10.26 9.00 1.72
CA ALA A 339 11.36 9.88 1.35
C ALA A 339 11.34 11.22 2.11
N PHE A 340 10.16 11.76 2.39
CA PHE A 340 9.94 13.04 3.08
C PHE A 340 9.08 12.86 4.33
N PRO A 341 9.63 12.22 5.37
CA PRO A 341 8.86 11.81 6.55
C PRO A 341 8.33 12.96 7.41
N ASP A 342 8.84 14.18 7.20
CA ASP A 342 8.42 15.39 7.91
C ASP A 342 7.31 16.17 7.18
N ALA A 343 6.90 15.69 5.99
CA ALA A 343 5.86 16.35 5.20
C ALA A 343 4.53 15.58 5.29
N ASP A 344 3.43 16.32 5.42
CA ASP A 344 2.09 15.78 5.27
C ASP A 344 1.74 15.64 3.79
N ILE A 345 1.58 14.40 3.32
CA ILE A 345 1.35 14.10 1.91
C ILE A 345 -0.04 13.51 1.71
N THR A 346 -0.88 14.27 1.02
CA THR A 346 -2.25 13.90 0.67
C THR A 346 -2.32 13.41 -0.77
N GLU A 347 -2.85 12.20 -0.99
CA GLU A 347 -3.13 11.65 -2.31
C GLU A 347 -4.51 12.07 -2.81
N ILE A 348 -4.61 12.47 -4.09
CA ILE A 348 -5.84 12.76 -4.81
C ILE A 348 -5.95 11.77 -5.97
N ASN A 349 -6.80 10.77 -5.81
CA ASN A 349 -7.09 9.84 -6.90
C ASN A 349 -8.23 10.41 -7.76
N ALA A 350 -7.87 10.97 -8.91
CA ALA A 350 -8.80 11.50 -9.90
C ALA A 350 -8.91 10.61 -11.16
N ALA A 351 -8.47 9.35 -11.05
CA ALA A 351 -8.54 8.40 -12.14
C ALA A 351 -9.94 7.79 -12.28
N ILE A 352 -10.38 7.62 -13.51
CA ILE A 352 -11.66 6.95 -13.86
C ILE A 352 -11.39 5.94 -14.97
N GLY A 353 -11.75 4.68 -14.73
CA GLY A 353 -11.53 3.59 -15.68
C GLY A 353 -12.06 3.90 -17.07
N ALA A 354 -11.29 3.49 -18.10
CA ALA A 354 -11.59 3.59 -19.53
C ALA A 354 -11.78 5.02 -20.09
N THR A 355 -11.51 6.07 -19.30
CA THR A 355 -11.63 7.46 -19.78
C THR A 355 -10.31 7.97 -20.36
N GLY A 356 -10.39 8.64 -21.51
CA GLY A 356 -9.28 9.28 -22.20
C GLY A 356 -9.17 10.78 -21.91
N SER A 357 -8.24 11.45 -22.62
CA SER A 357 -7.99 12.88 -22.49
C SER A 357 -9.20 13.73 -22.89
N TYR A 358 -10.03 13.26 -23.83
CA TYR A 358 -11.27 13.96 -24.22
C TYR A 358 -12.15 14.22 -22.98
N LEU A 359 -12.61 13.18 -22.28
CA LEU A 359 -13.39 13.36 -21.05
C LEU A 359 -12.54 13.99 -19.94
N GLY A 360 -11.25 13.69 -19.89
CA GLY A 360 -10.30 14.31 -18.98
C GLY A 360 -10.36 15.84 -19.05
N SER A 361 -10.36 16.42 -20.26
CA SER A 361 -10.41 17.88 -20.45
C SER A 361 -11.68 18.51 -19.87
N PHE A 362 -12.83 17.84 -19.98
CA PHE A 362 -14.10 18.35 -19.43
C PHE A 362 -14.16 18.28 -17.90
N ARG A 363 -13.52 17.30 -17.27
CA ARG A 363 -13.56 17.11 -15.82
C ARG A 363 -12.37 17.73 -15.07
N THR A 364 -11.41 18.37 -15.78
CA THR A 364 -10.20 18.95 -15.18
C THR A 364 -10.51 19.97 -14.09
N GLU A 365 -11.44 20.90 -14.33
CA GLU A 365 -11.82 21.91 -13.34
C GLU A 365 -12.35 21.27 -12.06
N ARG A 366 -13.25 20.30 -12.22
CA ARG A 366 -13.92 19.63 -11.11
C ARG A 366 -13.02 18.69 -10.33
N ASP A 367 -12.26 17.84 -11.03
CA ASP A 367 -11.56 16.73 -10.39
C ASP A 367 -10.12 17.10 -10.00
N ILE A 368 -9.55 18.13 -10.62
CA ILE A 368 -8.16 18.55 -10.38
C ILE A 368 -8.10 19.96 -9.81
N VAL A 369 -8.59 20.97 -10.53
CA VAL A 369 -8.43 22.38 -10.13
C VAL A 369 -9.08 22.65 -8.78
N SER A 370 -10.30 22.14 -8.56
CA SER A 370 -11.00 22.27 -7.27
C SER A 370 -10.26 21.61 -6.10
N GLN A 371 -9.43 20.60 -6.38
CA GLN A 371 -8.66 19.88 -5.37
C GLN A 371 -7.30 20.52 -5.08
N LYS A 372 -6.87 21.49 -5.90
CA LYS A 372 -5.63 22.27 -5.73
C LYS A 372 -4.39 21.39 -5.47
N PRO A 373 -4.03 20.46 -6.37
CA PRO A 373 -2.79 19.71 -6.24
C PRO A 373 -1.57 20.60 -6.43
N ASP A 374 -0.47 20.22 -5.79
CA ASP A 374 0.86 20.79 -5.98
C ASP A 374 1.67 20.02 -7.02
N LEU A 375 1.41 18.70 -7.13
CA LEU A 375 1.99 17.79 -8.12
C LEU A 375 0.87 16.99 -8.80
N LEU A 376 0.89 16.96 -10.13
CA LEU A 376 -0.12 16.28 -10.95
C LEU A 376 0.53 15.32 -11.94
N PHE A 377 0.22 14.04 -11.83
CA PHE A 377 0.53 13.03 -12.84
C PHE A 377 -0.65 12.86 -13.81
N VAL A 378 -0.38 12.91 -15.13
CA VAL A 378 -1.41 12.81 -16.18
C VAL A 378 -1.11 11.61 -17.08
N GLU A 379 -2.06 10.65 -17.16
CA GLU A 379 -1.94 9.39 -17.89
C GLU A 379 -3.24 9.08 -18.66
N PHE A 380 -3.29 9.32 -19.97
CA PHE A 380 -4.46 9.06 -20.81
C PHE A 380 -4.15 8.40 -22.15
N ALA A 381 -2.89 8.35 -22.56
CA ALA A 381 -2.51 7.97 -23.91
C ALA A 381 -3.01 6.60 -24.36
N ILE A 382 -3.01 5.62 -23.45
CA ILE A 382 -3.49 4.27 -23.75
C ILE A 382 -5.01 4.26 -23.99
N ASN A 383 -5.76 4.99 -23.18
CA ASN A 383 -7.20 5.08 -23.35
C ASN A 383 -7.60 5.84 -24.61
N ASP A 384 -6.86 6.88 -24.98
CA ASP A 384 -7.10 7.61 -26.22
C ASP A 384 -6.98 6.71 -27.45
N VAL A 385 -6.04 5.74 -27.41
CA VAL A 385 -5.95 4.71 -28.47
C VAL A 385 -7.21 3.85 -28.53
N TYR A 386 -7.62 3.29 -27.40
CA TYR A 386 -8.79 2.40 -27.34
C TYR A 386 -10.11 3.12 -27.60
N ASN A 387 -10.16 4.42 -27.29
CA ASN A 387 -11.30 5.29 -27.56
C ASN A 387 -11.34 5.78 -29.02
N GLY A 388 -10.33 5.47 -29.82
CA GLY A 388 -10.28 5.86 -31.23
C GLY A 388 -9.95 7.33 -31.47
N GLU A 389 -9.34 8.00 -30.47
CA GLU A 389 -8.91 9.39 -30.63
C GLU A 389 -7.85 9.52 -31.74
N THR A 390 -8.01 10.54 -32.58
CA THR A 390 -6.95 10.90 -33.51
C THR A 390 -5.78 11.54 -32.76
N ILE A 391 -4.60 11.61 -33.40
CA ILE A 391 -3.45 12.30 -32.80
C ILE A 391 -3.80 13.75 -32.48
N LYS A 392 -4.45 14.45 -33.42
CA LYS A 392 -4.87 15.86 -33.27
C LYS A 392 -5.84 16.02 -32.09
N SER A 393 -6.83 15.13 -31.96
CA SER A 393 -7.80 15.16 -30.87
C SER A 393 -7.12 14.89 -29.52
N ALA A 394 -6.27 13.88 -29.44
CA ALA A 394 -5.49 13.56 -28.24
C ALA A 394 -4.58 14.72 -27.81
N GLU A 395 -3.87 15.34 -28.75
CA GLU A 395 -3.05 16.54 -28.50
C GLU A 395 -3.90 17.71 -27.99
N LEU A 396 -5.01 18.02 -28.67
CA LEU A 396 -5.92 19.10 -28.29
C LEU A 396 -6.45 18.95 -26.85
N HIS A 397 -6.96 17.79 -26.53
CA HIS A 397 -7.56 17.56 -25.21
C HIS A 397 -6.51 17.49 -24.11
N TYR A 398 -5.35 16.91 -24.39
CA TYR A 398 -4.23 16.92 -23.45
C TYR A 398 -3.71 18.36 -23.23
N GLU A 399 -3.60 19.16 -24.29
CA GLU A 399 -3.25 20.58 -24.19
C GLU A 399 -4.28 21.37 -23.37
N SER A 400 -5.58 21.10 -23.57
CA SER A 400 -6.64 21.71 -22.79
C SER A 400 -6.50 21.41 -21.28
N ILE A 401 -6.20 20.16 -20.90
CA ILE A 401 -5.92 19.79 -19.51
C ILE A 401 -4.76 20.63 -18.96
N VAL A 402 -3.62 20.63 -19.65
CA VAL A 402 -2.42 21.37 -19.23
C VAL A 402 -2.72 22.85 -19.05
N ARG A 403 -3.41 23.46 -20.00
CA ARG A 403 -3.72 24.91 -19.96
C ARG A 403 -4.69 25.27 -18.84
N GLN A 404 -5.72 24.47 -18.60
CA GLN A 404 -6.65 24.67 -17.48
C GLN A 404 -5.89 24.64 -16.15
N VAL A 405 -5.03 23.62 -15.94
CA VAL A 405 -4.22 23.51 -14.71
C VAL A 405 -3.26 24.69 -14.57
N ARG A 406 -2.48 25.01 -15.60
CA ARG A 406 -1.52 26.12 -15.57
C ARG A 406 -2.16 27.50 -15.32
N LYS A 407 -3.38 27.73 -15.85
CA LYS A 407 -4.12 28.98 -15.63
C LYS A 407 -4.65 29.08 -14.21
N ALA A 408 -5.18 28.01 -13.66
CA ALA A 408 -5.83 28.01 -12.34
C ALA A 408 -4.85 27.76 -11.19
N LEU A 409 -3.82 26.95 -11.44
CA LEU A 409 -2.83 26.49 -10.45
C LEU A 409 -1.40 26.73 -11.01
N PRO A 410 -0.93 27.98 -11.10
CA PRO A 410 0.33 28.32 -11.77
C PRO A 410 1.58 27.71 -11.13
N PHE A 411 1.48 27.23 -9.88
CA PHE A 411 2.57 26.58 -9.15
C PHE A 411 2.47 25.04 -9.14
N CYS A 412 1.46 24.46 -9.79
CA CYS A 412 1.33 22.99 -9.84
C CYS A 412 2.33 22.40 -10.84
N ASP A 413 3.22 21.55 -10.36
CA ASP A 413 4.09 20.76 -11.23
C ASP A 413 3.29 19.65 -11.90
N ILE A 414 3.49 19.47 -13.21
CA ILE A 414 2.82 18.43 -14.01
C ILE A 414 3.86 17.43 -14.50
N VAL A 415 3.52 16.14 -14.48
CA VAL A 415 4.32 15.04 -15.03
C VAL A 415 3.46 14.23 -16.00
N ALA A 416 3.91 14.10 -17.24
CA ALA A 416 3.28 13.23 -18.21
C ALA A 416 3.72 11.78 -17.98
N VAL A 417 2.77 10.85 -17.90
CA VAL A 417 3.04 9.43 -17.69
C VAL A 417 2.49 8.62 -18.85
N PHE A 418 3.32 7.72 -19.38
CA PHE A 418 2.96 6.87 -20.51
C PHE A 418 3.04 5.41 -20.13
N THR A 419 1.89 4.77 -20.15
CA THR A 419 1.70 3.34 -19.90
C THR A 419 1.68 2.56 -21.22
N THR A 420 1.55 1.25 -21.18
CA THR A 420 1.50 0.41 -22.37
C THR A 420 0.50 -0.73 -22.20
N ASP A 421 0.17 -1.40 -23.32
CA ASP A 421 -0.50 -2.71 -23.32
C ASP A 421 0.46 -3.83 -23.76
N SER A 422 0.08 -5.07 -23.50
CA SER A 422 0.89 -6.22 -23.85
C SER A 422 1.13 -6.37 -25.36
N GLY A 423 0.15 -6.01 -26.19
CA GLY A 423 0.28 -6.12 -27.66
C GLY A 423 1.26 -5.11 -28.25
N ARG A 424 1.23 -3.86 -27.76
CA ARG A 424 2.16 -2.80 -28.22
C ARG A 424 3.56 -3.02 -27.70
N THR A 425 3.68 -3.41 -26.46
CA THR A 425 4.96 -3.76 -25.85
C THR A 425 5.63 -4.88 -26.62
N ALA A 426 4.88 -5.92 -27.01
CA ALA A 426 5.40 -7.02 -27.83
C ALA A 426 5.95 -6.55 -29.19
N SER A 427 5.37 -5.51 -29.78
CA SER A 427 5.83 -4.90 -31.05
C SER A 427 6.95 -3.86 -30.86
N GLY A 428 7.29 -3.50 -29.63
CA GLY A 428 8.32 -2.51 -29.30
C GLY A 428 7.95 -1.06 -29.68
N GLY A 429 6.66 -0.77 -29.90
CA GLY A 429 6.21 0.53 -30.42
C GLY A 429 5.48 1.40 -29.41
N ASP A 430 5.80 2.71 -29.42
CA ASP A 430 5.00 3.72 -28.73
C ASP A 430 3.69 3.98 -29.48
N TYR A 431 2.64 4.36 -28.75
CA TYR A 431 1.39 4.81 -29.37
C TYR A 431 1.54 6.16 -30.07
N MET A 432 0.79 6.37 -31.14
CA MET A 432 0.77 7.67 -31.81
C MET A 432 0.18 8.76 -30.91
N GLN A 433 -0.86 8.45 -30.11
CA GLN A 433 -1.47 9.36 -29.14
C GLN A 433 -0.46 9.71 -28.03
N GLN A 434 0.34 8.75 -27.59
CA GLN A 434 1.45 8.99 -26.64
C GLN A 434 2.46 10.00 -27.20
N LYS A 435 2.84 9.86 -28.48
CA LYS A 435 3.72 10.84 -29.15
C LYS A 435 3.08 12.22 -29.22
N GLY A 436 1.75 12.28 -29.42
CA GLY A 436 0.98 13.52 -29.36
C GLY A 436 1.04 14.15 -27.96
N HIS A 437 0.77 13.38 -26.92
CA HIS A 437 0.87 13.88 -25.54
C HIS A 437 2.29 14.34 -25.19
N ASP A 438 3.33 13.60 -25.62
CA ASP A 438 4.71 13.99 -25.36
C ASP A 438 5.10 15.26 -26.14
N ALA A 439 4.55 15.48 -27.34
CA ALA A 439 4.74 16.72 -28.08
C ALA A 439 4.15 17.95 -27.35
N ILE A 440 2.98 17.79 -26.73
CA ILE A 440 2.40 18.83 -25.86
C ILE A 440 3.22 18.99 -24.58
N ALA A 441 3.60 17.89 -23.92
CA ALA A 441 4.45 17.94 -22.73
C ALA A 441 5.76 18.70 -23.03
N LYS A 442 6.38 18.46 -24.19
CA LYS A 442 7.57 19.18 -24.64
C LYS A 442 7.30 20.66 -24.89
N LEU A 443 6.16 21.04 -25.50
CA LEU A 443 5.78 22.44 -25.76
C LEU A 443 5.66 23.25 -24.45
N TYR A 444 5.19 22.61 -23.38
CA TYR A 444 4.99 23.22 -22.05
C TYR A 444 6.11 22.93 -21.06
N ASP A 445 7.23 22.38 -21.53
CA ASP A 445 8.40 22.02 -20.72
C ASP A 445 8.06 21.08 -19.54
N ILE A 446 7.08 20.20 -19.75
CA ILE A 446 6.60 19.23 -18.76
C ILE A 446 7.48 17.96 -18.85
N PRO A 447 8.06 17.46 -17.74
CA PRO A 447 8.78 16.19 -17.75
C PRO A 447 7.85 15.03 -18.09
N SER A 448 8.41 14.01 -18.77
CA SER A 448 7.63 12.82 -19.11
C SER A 448 8.35 11.53 -18.72
N VAL A 449 7.58 10.55 -18.28
CA VAL A 449 8.07 9.24 -17.86
C VAL A 449 7.34 8.15 -18.64
N ASN A 450 8.07 7.44 -19.49
CA ASN A 450 7.53 6.33 -20.27
C ASN A 450 7.71 5.01 -19.52
N ILE A 451 6.81 4.78 -18.56
CA ILE A 451 6.87 3.59 -17.69
C ILE A 451 6.60 2.29 -18.45
N GLY A 452 5.80 2.36 -19.52
CA GLY A 452 5.53 1.22 -20.38
C GLY A 452 6.77 0.75 -21.16
N ARG A 453 7.51 1.68 -21.79
CA ARG A 453 8.75 1.37 -22.50
C ARG A 453 9.84 0.91 -21.54
N ALA A 454 9.93 1.52 -20.37
CA ALA A 454 10.88 1.14 -19.34
C ALA A 454 10.66 -0.33 -18.90
N LEU A 455 9.41 -0.74 -18.63
CA LEU A 455 9.07 -2.13 -18.33
C LEU A 455 9.49 -3.07 -19.45
N THR A 456 9.10 -2.74 -20.69
CA THR A 456 9.42 -3.56 -21.87
C THR A 456 10.92 -3.81 -21.97
N ARG A 457 11.70 -2.75 -21.86
CA ARG A 457 13.14 -2.78 -22.01
C ARG A 457 13.82 -3.50 -20.84
N SER A 458 13.46 -3.18 -19.60
CA SER A 458 14.10 -3.73 -18.41
C SER A 458 13.83 -5.23 -18.22
N LYS A 459 12.65 -5.71 -18.66
CA LYS A 459 12.26 -7.12 -18.56
C LYS A 459 12.43 -7.90 -19.88
N ASN A 460 12.94 -7.24 -20.92
CA ASN A 460 13.11 -7.83 -22.26
C ASN A 460 11.81 -8.46 -22.80
N LEU A 461 10.69 -7.76 -22.63
CA LEU A 461 9.35 -8.23 -23.01
C LEU A 461 9.03 -7.93 -24.50
N SER A 462 9.99 -8.09 -25.41
CA SER A 462 9.76 -7.97 -26.85
C SER A 462 9.30 -9.28 -27.46
N GLY A 463 8.57 -9.22 -28.58
CA GLY A 463 8.13 -10.40 -29.31
C GLY A 463 6.71 -10.85 -28.99
N THR A 464 6.43 -12.16 -29.08
CA THR A 464 5.08 -12.69 -28.88
C THR A 464 4.71 -12.71 -27.40
N VAL A 465 3.47 -12.31 -27.08
CA VAL A 465 2.92 -12.41 -25.71
C VAL A 465 2.90 -13.89 -25.29
N ASN A 466 3.57 -14.21 -24.20
CA ASN A 466 3.74 -15.56 -23.65
C ASN A 466 3.49 -15.59 -22.14
N ASP A 467 3.83 -16.67 -21.46
CA ASP A 467 3.59 -16.81 -20.03
C ASP A 467 4.40 -15.84 -19.15
N GLU A 468 5.53 -15.31 -19.61
CA GLU A 468 6.30 -14.30 -18.86
C GLU A 468 5.54 -12.98 -18.72
N TRP A 469 4.68 -12.64 -19.71
CA TRP A 469 3.83 -11.47 -19.66
C TRP A 469 2.80 -11.56 -18.54
N LYS A 470 2.27 -12.74 -18.23
CA LYS A 470 1.30 -12.98 -17.15
C LYS A 470 1.85 -12.62 -15.78
N LYS A 471 3.16 -12.50 -15.65
CA LYS A 471 3.79 -12.02 -14.43
C LYS A 471 3.49 -10.54 -14.18
N TYR A 472 3.39 -9.76 -15.26
CA TYR A 472 3.21 -8.31 -15.21
C TYR A 472 1.80 -7.85 -15.59
N PHE A 473 1.06 -8.61 -16.39
CA PHE A 473 -0.26 -8.27 -16.90
C PHE A 473 -1.32 -9.28 -16.47
N THR A 474 -2.45 -8.80 -15.96
CA THR A 474 -3.63 -9.61 -15.66
C THR A 474 -4.49 -9.84 -16.89
N ASP A 475 -4.50 -8.87 -17.80
CA ASP A 475 -5.13 -8.91 -19.12
C ASP A 475 -4.25 -8.16 -20.14
N ILE A 476 -4.82 -7.65 -21.24
CA ILE A 476 -4.03 -6.97 -22.27
C ILE A 476 -3.51 -5.59 -21.85
N VAL A 477 -4.08 -4.97 -20.79
CA VAL A 477 -3.80 -3.59 -20.38
C VAL A 477 -3.44 -3.46 -18.89
N HIS A 478 -4.15 -4.18 -18.03
CA HIS A 478 -4.04 -4.01 -16.59
C HIS A 478 -2.90 -4.85 -16.01
N MET A 479 -2.27 -4.31 -14.98
CA MET A 479 -1.07 -4.89 -14.41
C MET A 479 -1.38 -5.74 -13.17
N THR A 480 -0.53 -6.73 -12.93
CA THR A 480 -0.43 -7.41 -11.63
C THR A 480 0.21 -6.50 -10.58
N ASP A 481 0.23 -6.92 -9.32
CA ASP A 481 0.96 -6.22 -8.25
C ASP A 481 2.45 -6.04 -8.59
N GLU A 482 3.06 -7.05 -9.23
CA GLU A 482 4.45 -6.99 -9.67
C GLU A 482 4.61 -5.99 -10.82
N GLY A 483 3.73 -6.01 -11.82
CA GLY A 483 3.75 -5.05 -12.92
C GLY A 483 3.61 -3.60 -12.46
N TYR A 484 2.71 -3.32 -11.53
CA TYR A 484 2.60 -1.99 -10.91
C TYR A 484 3.82 -1.63 -10.05
N GLY A 485 4.48 -2.61 -9.44
CA GLY A 485 5.74 -2.41 -8.75
C GLY A 485 6.83 -1.90 -9.70
N GLU A 486 6.95 -2.51 -10.88
CA GLU A 486 7.87 -2.04 -11.92
C GLU A 486 7.53 -0.63 -12.42
N TYR A 487 6.25 -0.34 -12.65
CA TYR A 487 5.80 1.00 -13.02
C TYR A 487 6.19 2.04 -11.97
N ALA A 488 5.93 1.74 -10.70
CA ALA A 488 6.30 2.61 -9.58
C ALA A 488 7.81 2.82 -9.47
N SER A 489 8.63 1.80 -9.81
CA SER A 489 10.09 1.90 -9.76
C SER A 489 10.65 2.93 -10.75
N VAL A 490 10.04 3.05 -11.93
CA VAL A 490 10.43 4.07 -12.92
C VAL A 490 10.07 5.48 -12.44
N ILE A 491 8.86 5.65 -11.91
CA ILE A 491 8.42 6.94 -11.33
C ILE A 491 9.30 7.30 -10.12
N LYS A 492 9.62 6.32 -9.29
CA LYS A 492 10.52 6.51 -8.14
C LYS A 492 11.90 7.02 -8.59
N GLU A 493 12.51 6.43 -9.62
CA GLU A 493 13.80 6.91 -10.14
C GLU A 493 13.71 8.36 -10.61
N PHE A 494 12.67 8.71 -11.36
CA PHE A 494 12.43 10.08 -11.81
C PHE A 494 12.31 11.04 -10.61
N LEU A 495 11.40 10.78 -9.69
CA LEU A 495 11.16 11.63 -8.52
C LEU A 495 12.39 11.71 -7.61
N ARG A 496 13.06 10.60 -7.40
CA ARG A 496 14.29 10.53 -6.61
C ARG A 496 15.35 11.44 -7.19
N ASN A 497 15.59 11.35 -8.49
CA ASN A 497 16.60 12.18 -9.16
C ASN A 497 16.22 13.66 -9.19
N GLU A 498 14.93 13.98 -9.35
CA GLU A 498 14.42 15.36 -9.32
C GLU A 498 14.40 15.96 -7.91
N LEU A 499 13.97 15.22 -6.91
CA LEU A 499 13.71 15.78 -5.58
C LEU A 499 14.93 15.70 -4.64
N LEU A 500 15.69 14.59 -4.68
CA LEU A 500 16.82 14.43 -3.74
C LEU A 500 18.12 15.08 -4.22
N PHE A 501 18.29 15.27 -5.54
CA PHE A 501 19.54 15.80 -6.10
C PHE A 501 19.41 17.22 -6.66
N SER A 502 18.24 17.82 -6.60
CA SER A 502 18.04 19.23 -6.97
C SER A 502 18.54 20.18 -5.90
N SER A 503 19.17 21.27 -6.34
CA SER A 503 19.79 22.26 -5.43
C SER A 503 18.88 23.40 -5.00
N GLY A 504 17.66 23.52 -5.53
CA GLY A 504 16.80 24.68 -5.28
C GLY A 504 15.32 24.36 -5.13
N ALA A 505 14.79 24.57 -3.93
CA ALA A 505 13.38 24.71 -3.68
C ALA A 505 12.99 26.18 -3.89
N LEU A 506 12.36 26.50 -5.00
CA LEU A 506 11.90 27.86 -5.34
C LEU A 506 10.48 27.81 -5.88
N LEU A 507 9.58 28.52 -5.23
CA LEU A 507 8.22 28.65 -5.73
C LEU A 507 8.20 29.62 -6.91
N SER A 508 7.88 29.10 -8.09
CA SER A 508 7.86 29.86 -9.34
C SER A 508 6.65 29.49 -10.18
N GLU A 509 6.00 30.52 -10.73
CA GLU A 509 4.89 30.30 -11.65
C GLU A 509 5.38 29.67 -12.96
N HIS A 510 4.66 28.66 -13.41
CA HIS A 510 4.94 28.05 -14.69
C HIS A 510 4.48 28.92 -15.84
N THR A 511 5.31 29.06 -16.86
CA THR A 511 4.96 29.76 -18.08
C THR A 511 3.89 28.97 -18.86
N ILE A 512 2.92 29.70 -19.41
CA ILE A 512 1.94 29.15 -20.33
C ILE A 512 2.39 29.50 -21.76
N SER A 513 2.87 28.51 -22.49
CA SER A 513 3.25 28.67 -23.88
C SER A 513 2.05 29.09 -24.76
N ALA A 514 2.31 29.65 -25.94
CA ALA A 514 1.27 29.84 -26.95
C ALA A 514 0.59 28.50 -27.26
N ALA A 515 -0.74 28.50 -27.33
CA ALA A 515 -1.47 27.28 -27.62
C ALA A 515 -1.12 26.71 -28.97
N LYS A 516 -0.91 25.42 -29.10
CA LYS A 516 -0.80 24.71 -30.36
C LYS A 516 -2.14 24.71 -31.09
N TYR A 517 -3.22 24.58 -30.34
CA TYR A 517 -4.60 24.60 -30.81
C TYR A 517 -5.37 25.74 -30.13
N ALA A 518 -5.99 26.63 -30.91
CA ALA A 518 -6.77 27.73 -30.34
C ALA A 518 -7.92 27.21 -29.47
N GLU A 519 -8.49 26.07 -29.81
CA GLU A 519 -9.57 25.40 -29.10
C GLU A 519 -9.15 24.92 -27.72
N ALA A 520 -7.86 24.68 -27.46
CA ALA A 520 -7.35 24.30 -26.15
C ALA A 520 -7.48 25.40 -25.08
N ASP A 521 -7.71 26.65 -25.50
CA ASP A 521 -7.98 27.77 -24.60
C ASP A 521 -9.44 27.86 -24.14
N VAL A 522 -10.34 27.13 -24.78
CA VAL A 522 -11.73 27.00 -24.34
C VAL A 522 -11.77 26.07 -23.15
N SER A 523 -12.38 26.50 -22.06
CA SER A 523 -12.53 25.67 -20.86
C SER A 523 -13.77 24.79 -21.00
N PRO A 524 -13.60 23.48 -21.29
CA PRO A 524 -14.73 22.57 -21.32
C PRO A 524 -15.28 22.36 -19.91
N ARG A 525 -16.58 22.10 -19.80
CA ARG A 525 -17.25 21.88 -18.52
C ARG A 525 -17.92 20.53 -18.48
N TYR A 526 -17.78 19.84 -17.36
CA TYR A 526 -18.56 18.66 -17.03
C TYR A 526 -19.68 19.03 -16.08
N GLU A 527 -20.93 18.89 -16.52
CA GLU A 527 -22.11 19.12 -15.69
C GLU A 527 -22.71 17.79 -15.28
N VAL A 528 -22.84 17.57 -13.96
CA VAL A 528 -23.49 16.39 -13.42
C VAL A 528 -25.00 16.55 -13.51
N ALA A 529 -25.68 15.52 -13.99
CA ALA A 529 -27.13 15.49 -14.00
C ALA A 529 -27.73 15.81 -12.61
N SER A 530 -28.76 16.63 -12.60
CA SER A 530 -29.48 17.05 -11.39
C SER A 530 -30.99 17.13 -11.63
N LYS A 531 -31.76 17.30 -10.57
CA LYS A 531 -33.22 17.53 -10.65
C LYS A 531 -33.60 18.78 -11.45
N ASP A 532 -32.71 19.76 -11.53
CA ASP A 532 -32.96 21.00 -12.28
C ASP A 532 -33.07 20.76 -13.79
N HIS A 533 -32.40 19.74 -14.31
CA HIS A 533 -32.52 19.34 -15.72
C HIS A 533 -33.90 18.79 -16.09
N LEU A 534 -34.69 18.37 -15.11
CA LEU A 534 -36.06 17.91 -15.34
C LEU A 534 -37.03 19.05 -15.67
N LYS A 535 -36.65 20.31 -15.51
CA LYS A 535 -37.49 21.47 -15.87
C LYS A 535 -37.84 21.52 -17.37
N GLY A 536 -37.01 20.93 -18.22
CA GLY A 536 -37.25 20.80 -19.67
C GLY A 536 -37.60 19.37 -20.10
N ALA A 537 -38.03 18.51 -19.17
CA ALA A 537 -38.23 17.09 -19.41
C ALA A 537 -39.69 16.68 -19.33
N ASN A 538 -40.09 15.79 -20.25
CA ASN A 538 -41.38 15.07 -20.20
C ASN A 538 -41.07 13.58 -20.01
N GLY A 539 -41.56 12.98 -18.90
CA GLY A 539 -41.40 11.56 -18.62
C GLY A 539 -40.02 11.08 -18.16
N TRP A 540 -39.02 11.96 -18.10
CA TRP A 540 -37.72 11.65 -17.55
C TRP A 540 -37.74 11.74 -16.02
N ARG A 541 -36.83 10.98 -15.40
CA ARG A 541 -36.67 10.91 -13.96
C ARG A 541 -35.21 11.16 -13.59
N PHE A 542 -34.97 11.53 -12.33
CA PHE A 542 -33.65 11.70 -11.78
C PHE A 542 -33.41 10.69 -10.67
N ASP A 543 -32.24 10.09 -10.65
CA ASP A 543 -31.75 9.20 -9.61
C ASP A 543 -30.44 9.72 -9.02
N GLU A 544 -30.31 9.72 -7.69
CA GLU A 544 -29.13 10.21 -6.95
C GLU A 544 -28.01 9.15 -6.82
N GLY A 545 -28.15 7.99 -7.48
CA GLY A 545 -27.13 6.94 -7.45
C GLY A 545 -27.58 5.64 -6.80
N SER A 546 -28.90 5.33 -6.79
CA SER A 546 -29.39 4.01 -6.40
C SER A 546 -29.03 2.91 -7.40
N PHE A 547 -28.62 3.24 -8.60
CA PHE A 547 -27.97 2.34 -9.56
C PHE A 547 -26.57 1.96 -9.06
N GLN A 548 -26.52 1.08 -8.06
CA GLN A 548 -25.30 0.73 -7.30
C GLN A 548 -24.21 0.03 -8.11
N ASN A 549 -24.40 -0.21 -9.38
CA ASN A 549 -23.50 -0.98 -10.23
C ASN A 549 -22.98 -0.20 -11.43
N LEU A 550 -22.72 1.10 -11.29
CA LEU A 550 -21.93 1.83 -12.28
C LEU A 550 -20.46 1.85 -11.84
N PRO A 551 -19.67 0.81 -12.16
CA PRO A 551 -18.32 0.65 -11.61
C PRO A 551 -17.34 1.70 -12.11
N LEU A 552 -17.72 2.52 -13.08
CA LEU A 552 -16.78 3.38 -13.82
C LEU A 552 -16.98 4.88 -13.60
N THR A 553 -17.95 5.31 -12.78
CA THR A 553 -18.12 6.74 -12.53
C THR A 553 -18.30 7.04 -11.04
N PRO A 554 -17.48 7.95 -10.47
CA PRO A 554 -17.69 8.45 -9.12
C PRO A 554 -18.83 9.47 -9.05
N TYR A 555 -19.43 9.83 -10.19
CA TYR A 555 -20.44 10.86 -10.25
C TYR A 555 -21.79 10.29 -9.84
N LYS A 556 -22.44 10.96 -8.91
CA LYS A 556 -23.79 10.66 -8.47
C LYS A 556 -24.77 11.55 -9.22
N GLY A 557 -25.87 10.99 -9.66
CA GLY A 557 -26.93 11.70 -10.36
C GLY A 557 -27.04 11.32 -11.83
N PHE A 558 -28.18 10.72 -12.17
CA PHE A 558 -28.51 10.27 -13.51
C PHE A 558 -29.90 10.73 -13.90
N LEU A 559 -30.03 11.17 -15.16
CA LEU A 559 -31.34 11.31 -15.81
C LEU A 559 -31.63 10.04 -16.59
N TYR A 560 -32.79 9.50 -16.43
CA TYR A 560 -33.19 8.27 -17.11
C TYR A 560 -34.66 8.27 -17.51
N THR A 561 -34.99 7.49 -18.52
CA THR A 561 -36.35 7.16 -18.91
C THR A 561 -36.40 5.71 -19.40
N ASN A 562 -37.49 5.05 -19.14
CA ASN A 562 -37.79 3.71 -19.63
C ASN A 562 -39.01 3.68 -20.61
N GLU A 563 -39.45 4.85 -21.06
CA GLU A 563 -40.60 4.97 -21.96
C GLU A 563 -40.19 5.62 -23.28
N LYS A 564 -40.75 5.13 -24.36
CA LYS A 564 -40.55 5.68 -25.70
C LYS A 564 -41.14 7.09 -25.77
N GLU A 565 -40.52 7.93 -26.59
CA GLU A 565 -40.98 9.28 -26.92
C GLU A 565 -40.96 10.30 -25.75
N ASN A 566 -40.46 9.94 -24.59
CA ASN A 566 -40.19 10.90 -23.57
C ASN A 566 -39.05 11.84 -24.01
N THR A 567 -39.27 13.14 -23.85
CA THR A 567 -38.34 14.16 -24.31
C THR A 567 -37.62 14.84 -23.14
N LEU A 568 -36.39 15.21 -23.37
CA LEU A 568 -35.59 16.06 -22.49
C LEU A 568 -35.00 17.20 -23.31
N THR A 569 -35.31 18.43 -22.89
CA THR A 569 -34.73 19.62 -23.50
C THR A 569 -33.71 20.22 -22.56
N TYR A 570 -32.50 20.46 -23.06
CA TYR A 570 -31.38 21.02 -22.31
C TYR A 570 -30.76 22.20 -23.08
N THR A 571 -30.55 23.32 -22.39
CA THR A 571 -29.90 24.49 -22.94
C THR A 571 -28.48 24.58 -22.43
N PHE A 572 -27.52 24.72 -23.33
CA PHE A 572 -26.10 24.86 -22.99
C PHE A 572 -25.48 26.06 -23.71
N GLU A 573 -24.32 26.50 -23.28
CA GLU A 573 -23.54 27.55 -23.93
C GLU A 573 -22.16 26.96 -24.30
N GLY A 574 -21.79 27.09 -25.57
CA GLY A 574 -20.53 26.56 -26.08
C GLY A 574 -20.58 26.20 -27.55
N THR A 575 -19.60 25.44 -28.02
CA THR A 575 -19.42 25.02 -29.41
C THR A 575 -19.59 23.52 -29.62
N GLU A 576 -19.72 22.75 -28.52
CA GLU A 576 -19.81 21.29 -28.53
C GLU A 576 -20.66 20.80 -27.39
N LEU A 577 -21.40 19.70 -27.60
CA LEU A 577 -22.13 18.99 -26.57
C LEU A 577 -21.90 17.49 -26.68
N ALA A 578 -21.51 16.89 -25.58
CA ALA A 578 -21.43 15.44 -25.43
C ALA A 578 -22.18 14.95 -24.19
N LEU A 579 -22.68 13.73 -24.23
CA LEU A 579 -23.31 13.08 -23.09
C LEU A 579 -22.40 11.99 -22.54
N PHE A 580 -22.28 11.91 -21.24
CA PHE A 580 -21.70 10.74 -20.58
C PHE A 580 -22.85 9.79 -20.21
N LEU A 581 -22.91 8.63 -20.88
CA LEU A 581 -23.99 7.66 -20.74
C LEU A 581 -23.62 6.58 -19.73
N GLY A 582 -24.59 6.20 -18.88
CA GLY A 582 -24.44 5.07 -17.95
C GLY A 582 -24.39 3.72 -18.66
N ASP A 583 -23.87 2.70 -18.02
CA ASP A 583 -23.66 1.35 -18.58
C ASP A 583 -24.95 0.64 -18.99
N TYR A 584 -26.08 1.02 -18.40
CA TYR A 584 -27.39 0.46 -18.70
C TYR A 584 -28.14 1.21 -19.81
N THR A 585 -27.46 2.09 -20.56
CA THR A 585 -28.10 2.78 -21.69
C THR A 585 -28.37 1.81 -22.83
N ALA A 586 -29.60 1.50 -23.05
CA ALA A 586 -30.10 0.68 -24.18
C ALA A 586 -30.91 1.56 -25.15
N GLY A 587 -30.85 1.24 -26.43
CA GLY A 587 -31.64 1.94 -27.44
C GLY A 587 -30.85 2.96 -28.26
N THR A 588 -31.60 3.68 -29.08
CA THR A 588 -31.11 4.75 -29.95
C THR A 588 -31.55 6.10 -29.39
N ILE A 589 -30.62 7.04 -29.25
CA ILE A 589 -30.94 8.42 -28.89
C ILE A 589 -31.27 9.17 -30.19
N ARG A 590 -32.46 9.79 -30.23
CA ARG A 590 -32.79 10.80 -31.22
C ARG A 590 -32.59 12.18 -30.63
N TYR A 591 -32.08 13.09 -31.40
CA TYR A 591 -31.81 14.44 -30.94
C TYR A 591 -31.90 15.47 -32.07
N SER A 592 -32.26 16.69 -31.70
CA SER A 592 -32.13 17.86 -32.57
C SER A 592 -31.45 18.99 -31.79
N VAL A 593 -30.66 19.80 -32.49
CA VAL A 593 -30.00 20.98 -31.90
C VAL A 593 -30.63 22.21 -32.56
N ASP A 594 -31.05 23.17 -31.73
CA ASP A 594 -31.69 24.45 -32.14
C ASP A 594 -32.92 24.26 -33.05
N GLY A 595 -33.67 23.18 -32.85
CA GLY A 595 -34.81 22.86 -33.68
C GLY A 595 -34.47 22.46 -35.13
N GLY A 596 -33.21 22.14 -35.39
CA GLY A 596 -32.78 21.64 -36.69
C GLY A 596 -33.22 20.21 -36.98
N GLU A 597 -32.64 19.59 -38.00
CA GLU A 597 -32.94 18.20 -38.40
C GLU A 597 -32.73 17.20 -37.25
N GLU A 598 -33.68 16.32 -37.08
CA GLU A 598 -33.56 15.21 -36.10
C GLU A 598 -32.49 14.21 -36.58
N LYS A 599 -31.55 13.94 -35.70
CA LYS A 599 -30.50 12.95 -35.88
C LYS A 599 -30.74 11.79 -34.95
N SER A 600 -30.17 10.63 -35.26
CA SER A 600 -30.18 9.49 -34.39
C SER A 600 -28.81 8.86 -34.30
N ALA A 601 -28.46 8.39 -33.12
CA ALA A 601 -27.23 7.68 -32.89
C ALA A 601 -27.40 6.63 -31.78
N SER A 602 -26.69 5.52 -31.93
CA SER A 602 -26.63 4.46 -30.95
C SER A 602 -25.28 4.49 -30.27
N ARG A 603 -25.24 4.06 -29.00
CA ARG A 603 -24.01 3.96 -28.23
C ARG A 603 -23.04 2.98 -28.89
N ASN A 604 -21.80 3.41 -29.16
CA ASN A 604 -20.78 2.58 -29.80
C ASN A 604 -19.76 2.00 -28.78
N SER A 605 -19.65 2.59 -27.59
CA SER A 605 -18.71 2.13 -26.55
C SER A 605 -19.15 2.59 -25.16
N MET A 606 -18.77 1.83 -24.15
CA MET A 606 -19.18 2.07 -22.77
C MET A 606 -18.59 3.33 -22.12
N ASN A 607 -17.55 3.92 -22.69
CA ASN A 607 -16.68 4.80 -21.90
C ASN A 607 -16.27 6.09 -22.60
N ASN A 608 -16.77 6.33 -23.81
CA ASN A 608 -16.59 7.63 -24.48
C ASN A 608 -17.80 8.50 -24.27
N PRO A 609 -17.62 9.79 -24.00
CA PRO A 609 -18.71 10.73 -24.13
C PRO A 609 -19.34 10.61 -25.51
N PHE A 610 -20.67 10.52 -25.53
CA PHE A 610 -21.44 10.43 -26.74
C PHE A 610 -21.64 11.84 -27.32
N VAL A 611 -20.92 12.16 -28.36
CA VAL A 611 -20.94 13.50 -28.96
C VAL A 611 -22.22 13.71 -29.75
N LEU A 612 -23.01 14.70 -29.38
CA LEU A 612 -24.23 15.09 -30.05
C LEU A 612 -24.00 16.18 -31.10
N ALA A 613 -23.15 17.15 -30.79
CA ALA A 613 -22.86 18.28 -31.67
C ALA A 613 -21.43 18.75 -31.51
N LYS A 614 -20.78 19.15 -32.60
CA LYS A 614 -19.47 19.78 -32.66
C LYS A 614 -19.51 20.96 -33.63
N GLU A 615 -18.55 21.84 -33.47
CA GLU A 615 -18.35 22.99 -34.39
C GLU A 615 -19.57 23.93 -34.46
N LEU A 616 -20.36 24.02 -33.39
CA LEU A 616 -21.43 24.99 -33.30
C LEU A 616 -20.85 26.42 -33.20
N PRO A 617 -21.57 27.46 -33.64
CA PRO A 617 -21.21 28.83 -33.27
C PRO A 617 -21.10 29.01 -31.77
N ASN A 618 -20.14 29.77 -31.29
CA ASN A 618 -20.03 30.02 -29.86
C ASN A 618 -21.25 30.82 -29.36
N GLY A 619 -22.08 30.18 -28.51
CA GLY A 619 -23.32 30.79 -28.03
C GLY A 619 -24.21 29.82 -27.29
N LYS A 620 -25.45 30.27 -27.04
CA LYS A 620 -26.49 29.41 -26.41
C LYS A 620 -27.13 28.53 -27.44
N HIS A 621 -27.20 27.25 -27.15
CA HIS A 621 -27.84 26.22 -27.95
C HIS A 621 -28.82 25.41 -27.13
N THR A 622 -29.81 24.85 -27.79
CA THR A 622 -30.81 23.99 -27.17
C THR A 622 -30.80 22.62 -27.85
N VAL A 623 -30.62 21.57 -27.06
CA VAL A 623 -30.77 20.21 -27.57
C VAL A 623 -32.07 19.62 -27.04
N THR A 624 -32.81 18.93 -27.91
CA THR A 624 -33.94 18.09 -27.51
C THR A 624 -33.60 16.64 -27.78
N LEU A 625 -33.74 15.81 -26.76
CA LEU A 625 -33.42 14.38 -26.75
C LEU A 625 -34.65 13.54 -26.57
N SER A 626 -34.70 12.40 -27.26
CA SER A 626 -35.64 11.30 -26.99
C SER A 626 -34.96 9.96 -27.17
N VAL A 627 -35.53 8.90 -26.60
CA VAL A 627 -34.95 7.55 -26.67
C VAL A 627 -35.91 6.60 -27.40
N VAL A 628 -35.39 5.83 -28.34
CA VAL A 628 -36.11 4.77 -29.03
C VAL A 628 -35.54 3.43 -28.63
N PHE A 629 -36.33 2.61 -27.95
CA PHE A 629 -35.94 1.26 -27.58
C PHE A 629 -36.19 0.29 -28.74
N SER A 630 -35.26 -0.66 -28.96
CA SER A 630 -35.51 -1.76 -29.87
C SER A 630 -36.54 -2.71 -29.27
N ASP A 631 -37.45 -3.25 -30.07
CA ASP A 631 -38.50 -4.17 -29.61
C ASP A 631 -38.00 -5.51 -29.02
N LYS A 632 -36.67 -5.68 -28.93
CA LYS A 632 -36.02 -6.91 -28.43
C LYS A 632 -35.55 -6.81 -26.96
N THR A 633 -35.79 -5.71 -26.29
CA THR A 633 -35.40 -5.51 -24.87
C THR A 633 -36.65 -5.18 -24.06
N SER A 634 -37.51 -6.17 -23.89
CA SER A 634 -38.57 -6.15 -22.86
C SER A 634 -38.11 -6.91 -21.63
#